data_ac2be87b882b966addcb1b75239903cd
#
_entry.id   ac2be87b882b966addcb1b75239903cd
#
_cell.length_a   1.000
_cell.length_b   1.000
_cell.length_c   1.000
_cell.angle_alpha   90.00
_cell.angle_beta   90.00
_cell.angle_gamma   90.00
#
_symmetry.space_group_name_H-M   'P 1'
#
loop_
_entity.id
_entity.type
_entity.pdbx_description
1 polymer ?
#
loop_
_entity_poly.entity_id
_entity_poly.type
_entity_poly.pdbx_seq_one_letter_code
_entity_poly.pdbx_strand_id
1 'polypeptide(L)'
;MLDFIGTVATAAMIVFLVSVVVLVMDAPRPAKLALAAIAGLWAGFCAAAGAAGWLAATKPFPIIGLFVAAPLVAAAIAAAFPAARHAMLSLPTSLIVGINIPRVLGVLFLLLAAQGRLAGPFPHSAGWGDIITGALALPLLLTGMRSTALIAAWNLFGLADLVLAIAFGVMSGQGSPLQVFHDAPGSAAMQTLPWAFVPTVLVPIWMILHGIVFAQLRVRYRAHVRGVSPSVRAPG
;
A
#
# COMPACT_ATOMS: atom_id res chain seq x y z
N MET A 1 -6.72 -7.77 -23.02
CA MET A 1 -5.72 -8.64 -22.33
C MET A 1 -5.20 -8.01 -21.05
N LEU A 2 -4.66 -6.77 -21.05
CA LEU A 2 -4.15 -6.14 -19.82
C LEU A 2 -5.20 -5.98 -18.72
N ASP A 3 -6.46 -5.64 -19.03
CA ASP A 3 -7.50 -5.50 -18.00
C ASP A 3 -7.86 -6.85 -17.35
N PHE A 4 -7.82 -7.94 -18.11
CA PHE A 4 -7.95 -9.28 -17.52
C PHE A 4 -6.80 -9.59 -16.56
N ILE A 5 -5.56 -9.35 -16.99
CA ILE A 5 -4.37 -9.50 -16.12
C ILE A 5 -4.50 -8.59 -14.88
N GLY A 6 -4.88 -7.33 -15.08
CA GLY A 6 -5.12 -6.37 -14.00
C GLY A 6 -6.18 -6.84 -13.01
N THR A 7 -7.29 -7.41 -13.49
CA THR A 7 -8.35 -7.96 -12.64
C THR A 7 -7.82 -9.12 -11.79
N VAL A 8 -7.15 -10.08 -12.40
CA VAL A 8 -6.59 -11.24 -11.68
C VAL A 8 -5.52 -10.78 -10.68
N ALA A 9 -4.59 -9.91 -11.13
CA ALA A 9 -3.49 -9.43 -10.29
C ALA A 9 -3.99 -8.63 -9.08
N THR A 10 -4.88 -7.65 -9.29
CA THR A 10 -5.39 -6.81 -8.18
C THR A 10 -6.25 -7.62 -7.21
N ALA A 11 -7.13 -8.48 -7.71
CA ALA A 11 -7.97 -9.33 -6.86
C ALA A 11 -7.12 -10.33 -6.04
N ALA A 12 -6.18 -11.03 -6.69
CA ALA A 12 -5.27 -11.95 -6.00
C ALA A 12 -4.43 -11.23 -4.95
N MET A 13 -3.94 -10.04 -5.27
CA MET A 13 -3.12 -9.24 -4.35
C MET A 13 -3.93 -8.78 -3.13
N ILE A 14 -5.16 -8.30 -3.32
CA ILE A 14 -6.04 -7.90 -2.21
C ILE A 14 -6.30 -9.09 -1.29
N VAL A 15 -6.70 -10.22 -1.86
CA VAL A 15 -6.96 -11.44 -1.08
C VAL A 15 -5.70 -11.90 -0.36
N PHE A 16 -4.56 -11.93 -1.04
CA PHE A 16 -3.28 -12.31 -0.44
C PHE A 16 -2.90 -11.40 0.74
N LEU A 17 -2.87 -10.08 0.52
CA LEU A 17 -2.46 -9.12 1.56
C LEU A 17 -3.38 -9.20 2.79
N VAL A 18 -4.70 -9.16 2.58
CA VAL A 18 -5.66 -9.22 3.69
C VAL A 18 -5.55 -10.55 4.43
N SER A 19 -5.48 -11.68 3.71
CA SER A 19 -5.38 -13.01 4.33
C SER A 19 -4.12 -13.15 5.16
N VAL A 20 -2.96 -12.76 4.62
CA VAL A 20 -1.69 -12.87 5.33
C VAL A 20 -1.69 -12.01 6.59
N VAL A 21 -2.15 -10.75 6.51
CA VAL A 21 -2.22 -9.86 7.67
C VAL A 21 -3.16 -10.43 8.73
N VAL A 22 -4.37 -10.85 8.34
CA VAL A 22 -5.39 -11.39 9.27
C VAL A 22 -4.92 -12.68 9.93
N LEU A 23 -4.26 -13.57 9.19
CA LEU A 23 -3.79 -14.84 9.73
C LEU A 23 -2.67 -14.66 10.75
N VAL A 24 -1.72 -13.76 10.47
CA VAL A 24 -0.47 -13.62 11.25
C VAL A 24 -0.60 -12.65 12.43
N MET A 25 -1.45 -11.61 12.33
CA MET A 25 -1.59 -10.64 13.42
C MET A 25 -2.01 -11.32 14.74
N ASP A 26 -1.46 -10.86 15.86
CA ASP A 26 -1.86 -11.30 17.20
C ASP A 26 -3.10 -10.52 17.66
N ALA A 27 -4.26 -11.13 17.41
CA ALA A 27 -5.56 -10.56 17.78
C ALA A 27 -6.59 -11.67 17.97
N PRO A 28 -7.63 -11.47 18.79
CA PRO A 28 -8.71 -12.43 18.96
C PRO A 28 -9.47 -12.66 17.65
N ARG A 29 -9.97 -13.88 17.48
CA ARG A 29 -10.69 -14.31 16.27
C ARG A 29 -11.77 -13.32 15.80
N PRO A 30 -12.62 -12.76 16.67
CA PRO A 30 -13.62 -11.77 16.25
C PRO A 30 -13.00 -10.52 15.60
N ALA A 31 -11.88 -10.01 16.14
CA ALA A 31 -11.18 -8.85 15.57
C ALA A 31 -10.57 -9.17 14.19
N LYS A 32 -10.02 -10.38 14.02
CA LYS A 32 -9.53 -10.86 12.73
C LYS A 32 -10.64 -10.93 11.68
N LEU A 33 -11.79 -11.50 12.05
CA LEU A 33 -12.96 -11.59 11.19
C LEU A 33 -13.53 -10.20 10.87
N ALA A 34 -13.58 -9.30 11.84
CA ALA A 34 -14.01 -7.92 11.63
C ALA A 34 -13.10 -7.19 10.65
N LEU A 35 -11.77 -7.33 10.78
CA LEU A 35 -10.81 -6.73 9.85
C LEU A 35 -10.99 -7.27 8.42
N ALA A 36 -11.15 -8.60 8.27
CA ALA A 36 -11.40 -9.21 6.97
C ALA A 36 -12.70 -8.71 6.34
N ALA A 37 -13.78 -8.61 7.15
CA ALA A 37 -15.07 -8.10 6.70
C ALA A 37 -14.99 -6.63 6.29
N ILE A 38 -14.32 -5.78 7.09
CA ILE A 38 -14.12 -4.35 6.78
C ILE A 38 -13.33 -4.21 5.48
N ALA A 39 -12.25 -4.97 5.30
CA ALA A 39 -11.44 -4.92 4.08
C ALA A 39 -12.26 -5.40 2.86
N GLY A 40 -13.05 -6.45 2.99
CA GLY A 40 -13.94 -6.94 1.93
C GLY A 40 -15.04 -5.94 1.57
N LEU A 41 -15.69 -5.33 2.57
CA LEU A 41 -16.70 -4.29 2.36
C LEU A 41 -16.10 -3.05 1.70
N TRP A 42 -14.89 -2.66 2.11
CA TRP A 42 -14.16 -1.54 1.49
C TRP A 42 -13.85 -1.83 0.02
N ALA A 43 -13.31 -3.00 -0.28
CA ALA A 43 -13.03 -3.40 -1.66
C ALA A 43 -14.32 -3.46 -2.50
N GLY A 44 -15.40 -4.00 -1.96
CA GLY A 44 -16.72 -4.00 -2.59
C GLY A 44 -17.26 -2.60 -2.85
N PHE A 45 -17.11 -1.68 -1.88
CA PHE A 45 -17.48 -0.28 -2.05
C PHE A 45 -16.64 0.42 -3.14
N CYS A 46 -15.32 0.19 -3.17
CA CYS A 46 -14.45 0.70 -4.23
C CYS A 46 -14.84 0.15 -5.62
N ALA A 47 -15.20 -1.14 -5.69
CA ALA A 47 -15.70 -1.74 -6.93
C ALA A 47 -17.00 -1.08 -7.41
N ALA A 48 -17.97 -0.90 -6.52
CA ALA A 48 -19.23 -0.23 -6.83
C ALA A 48 -19.02 1.22 -7.26
N ALA A 49 -18.17 1.97 -6.54
CA ALA A 49 -17.83 3.36 -6.87
C ALA A 49 -17.12 3.45 -8.25
N GLY A 50 -16.20 2.52 -8.54
CA GLY A 50 -15.55 2.45 -9.85
C GLY A 50 -16.52 2.14 -10.98
N ALA A 51 -17.41 1.16 -10.77
CA ALA A 51 -18.45 0.79 -11.75
C ALA A 51 -19.46 1.93 -11.98
N ALA A 52 -19.79 2.71 -10.93
CA ALA A 52 -20.66 3.88 -11.02
C ALA A 52 -19.96 5.13 -11.61
N GLY A 53 -18.64 5.07 -11.89
CA GLY A 53 -17.87 6.21 -12.41
C GLY A 53 -17.54 7.30 -11.39
N TRP A 54 -17.80 7.07 -10.09
CA TRP A 54 -17.55 8.09 -9.06
C TRP A 54 -16.06 8.43 -8.94
N LEU A 55 -15.18 7.44 -9.14
CA LEU A 55 -13.73 7.63 -9.01
C LEU A 55 -13.13 8.53 -10.08
N ALA A 56 -13.85 8.72 -11.21
CA ALA A 56 -13.47 9.64 -12.27
C ALA A 56 -13.88 11.10 -12.01
N ALA A 57 -14.66 11.37 -10.94
CA ALA A 57 -15.05 12.71 -10.59
C ALA A 57 -13.85 13.51 -10.06
N THR A 58 -13.56 14.64 -10.73
CA THR A 58 -12.38 15.47 -10.44
C THR A 58 -12.73 16.83 -9.82
N LYS A 59 -14.00 17.24 -9.87
CA LYS A 59 -14.48 18.52 -9.33
C LYS A 59 -15.47 18.30 -8.18
N PRO A 60 -15.43 19.11 -7.11
CA PRO A 60 -14.55 20.25 -6.85
C PRO A 60 -13.10 19.84 -6.48
N PHE A 61 -12.85 18.56 -6.25
CA PHE A 61 -11.54 17.96 -6.00
C PHE A 61 -11.54 16.48 -6.46
N PRO A 62 -10.39 15.84 -6.68
CA PRO A 62 -10.32 14.44 -7.09
C PRO A 62 -10.88 13.50 -6.01
N ILE A 63 -12.05 12.93 -6.23
CA ILE A 63 -12.72 12.05 -5.26
C ILE A 63 -11.86 10.82 -4.92
N ILE A 64 -11.08 10.31 -5.87
CA ILE A 64 -10.18 9.19 -5.63
C ILE A 64 -9.22 9.44 -4.46
N GLY A 65 -8.85 10.70 -4.20
CA GLY A 65 -8.04 11.08 -3.05
C GLY A 65 -8.71 10.77 -1.70
N LEU A 66 -10.04 10.86 -1.61
CA LEU A 66 -10.78 10.47 -0.40
C LEU A 66 -10.72 8.95 -0.19
N PHE A 67 -10.79 8.18 -1.26
CA PHE A 67 -10.66 6.72 -1.20
C PHE A 67 -9.26 6.27 -0.79
N VAL A 68 -8.23 7.05 -1.11
CA VAL A 68 -6.87 6.83 -0.59
C VAL A 68 -6.79 7.20 0.89
N ALA A 69 -7.33 8.36 1.26
CA ALA A 69 -7.19 8.90 2.61
C ALA A 69 -8.02 8.12 3.66
N ALA A 70 -9.21 7.65 3.31
CA ALA A 70 -10.12 7.04 4.27
C ALA A 70 -9.52 5.82 5.00
N PRO A 71 -8.90 4.82 4.36
CA PRO A 71 -8.25 3.72 5.05
C PRO A 71 -7.05 4.16 5.91
N LEU A 72 -6.30 5.18 5.46
CA LEU A 72 -5.16 5.71 6.20
C LEU A 72 -5.61 6.38 7.51
N VAL A 73 -6.67 7.20 7.43
CA VAL A 73 -7.27 7.86 8.60
C VAL A 73 -7.85 6.80 9.55
N ALA A 74 -8.59 5.81 9.02
CA ALA A 74 -9.13 4.74 9.84
C ALA A 74 -8.03 3.95 10.57
N ALA A 75 -6.92 3.63 9.88
CA ALA A 75 -5.77 2.96 10.49
C ALA A 75 -5.08 3.83 11.54
N ALA A 76 -4.94 5.14 11.30
CA ALA A 76 -4.38 6.09 12.27
C ALA A 76 -5.25 6.19 13.54
N ILE A 77 -6.58 6.24 13.37
CA ILE A 77 -7.52 6.21 14.49
C ILE A 77 -7.41 4.88 15.24
N ALA A 78 -7.41 3.74 14.52
CA ALA A 78 -7.27 2.42 15.13
C ALA A 78 -5.96 2.30 15.94
N ALA A 79 -4.85 2.86 15.45
CA ALA A 79 -3.57 2.85 16.15
C ALA A 79 -3.56 3.65 17.48
N ALA A 80 -4.55 4.50 17.72
CA ALA A 80 -4.74 5.16 19.01
C ALA A 80 -5.24 4.19 20.08
N PHE A 81 -5.89 3.08 19.71
CA PHE A 81 -6.39 2.07 20.64
C PHE A 81 -5.31 1.03 20.94
N PRO A 82 -5.00 0.75 22.24
CA PRO A 82 -3.91 -0.15 22.61
C PRO A 82 -4.00 -1.54 21.97
N ALA A 83 -5.19 -2.14 21.93
CA ALA A 83 -5.39 -3.48 21.35
C ALA A 83 -5.10 -3.52 19.84
N ALA A 84 -5.60 -2.55 19.08
CA ALA A 84 -5.36 -2.46 17.64
C ALA A 84 -3.89 -2.16 17.35
N ARG A 85 -3.27 -1.24 18.12
CA ARG A 85 -1.84 -0.96 18.01
C ARG A 85 -0.98 -2.20 18.31
N HIS A 86 -1.33 -2.97 19.35
CA HIS A 86 -0.66 -4.23 19.65
C HIS A 86 -0.73 -5.19 18.46
N ALA A 87 -1.93 -5.41 17.93
CA ALA A 87 -2.16 -6.26 16.77
C ALA A 87 -1.36 -5.80 15.52
N MET A 88 -1.30 -4.49 15.26
CA MET A 88 -0.48 -3.94 14.16
C MET A 88 1.02 -4.20 14.38
N LEU A 89 1.52 -3.95 15.59
CA LEU A 89 2.93 -4.10 15.92
C LEU A 89 3.37 -5.57 16.07
N SER A 90 2.45 -6.50 16.23
CA SER A 90 2.72 -7.95 16.31
C SER A 90 3.11 -8.57 14.97
N LEU A 91 2.80 -7.90 13.85
CA LEU A 91 3.19 -8.38 12.52
C LEU A 91 4.72 -8.45 12.40
N PRO A 92 5.30 -9.61 12.00
CA PRO A 92 6.75 -9.69 11.80
C PRO A 92 7.23 -8.71 10.73
N THR A 93 8.29 -7.96 11.01
CA THR A 93 8.88 -7.02 10.04
C THR A 93 9.29 -7.73 8.74
N SER A 94 9.81 -8.96 8.84
CA SER A 94 10.17 -9.79 7.68
C SER A 94 8.95 -10.14 6.82
N LEU A 95 7.81 -10.41 7.43
CA LEU A 95 6.57 -10.63 6.71
C LEU A 95 6.18 -9.37 5.92
N ILE A 96 6.21 -8.19 6.58
CA ILE A 96 5.86 -6.93 5.91
C ILE A 96 6.79 -6.66 4.73
N VAL A 97 8.08 -6.93 4.87
CA VAL A 97 9.03 -6.83 3.75
C VAL A 97 8.66 -7.82 2.65
N GLY A 98 8.38 -9.08 2.99
CA GLY A 98 8.06 -10.14 2.02
C GLY A 98 6.81 -9.87 1.21
N ILE A 99 5.76 -9.35 1.83
CA ILE A 99 4.52 -9.02 1.13
C ILE A 99 4.62 -7.78 0.22
N ASN A 100 5.75 -7.08 0.20
CA ASN A 100 6.06 -6.06 -0.79
C ASN A 100 6.70 -6.63 -2.08
N ILE A 101 7.17 -7.90 -2.10
CA ILE A 101 7.75 -8.51 -3.31
C ILE A 101 6.80 -8.43 -4.52
N PRO A 102 5.48 -8.68 -4.39
CA PRO A 102 4.55 -8.55 -5.51
C PRO A 102 4.44 -7.16 -6.13
N ARG A 103 5.01 -6.11 -5.50
CA ARG A 103 5.09 -4.77 -6.11
C ARG A 103 5.91 -4.76 -7.41
N VAL A 104 6.69 -5.78 -7.70
CA VAL A 104 7.32 -5.96 -9.03
C VAL A 104 6.28 -5.93 -10.16
N LEU A 105 5.00 -6.19 -9.87
CA LEU A 105 3.88 -6.02 -10.79
C LEU A 105 3.62 -4.56 -11.18
N GLY A 106 4.32 -3.58 -10.59
CA GLY A 106 4.40 -2.20 -11.08
C GLY A 106 4.80 -2.09 -12.56
N VAL A 107 5.41 -3.14 -13.12
CA VAL A 107 5.63 -3.27 -14.57
C VAL A 107 4.34 -3.08 -15.37
N LEU A 108 3.17 -3.41 -14.81
CA LEU A 108 1.87 -3.22 -15.47
C LEU A 108 1.56 -1.73 -15.74
N PHE A 109 2.06 -0.80 -14.93
CA PHE A 109 1.93 0.64 -15.19
C PHE A 109 2.74 1.05 -16.41
N LEU A 110 3.96 0.49 -16.57
CA LEU A 110 4.80 0.73 -17.73
C LEU A 110 4.14 0.16 -19.01
N LEU A 111 3.50 -1.00 -18.91
CA LEU A 111 2.75 -1.60 -20.01
C LEU A 111 1.51 -0.80 -20.38
N LEU A 112 0.81 -0.24 -19.38
CA LEU A 112 -0.33 0.68 -19.64
C LEU A 112 0.15 1.97 -20.33
N ALA A 113 1.29 2.51 -19.92
CA ALA A 113 1.89 3.66 -20.58
C ALA A 113 2.29 3.34 -22.03
N ALA A 114 2.93 2.19 -22.25
CA ALA A 114 3.28 1.74 -23.63
C ALA A 114 2.08 1.56 -24.53
N GLN A 115 0.89 1.28 -23.97
CA GLN A 115 -0.38 1.22 -24.69
C GLN A 115 -1.10 2.57 -24.82
N GLY A 116 -0.49 3.67 -24.36
CA GLY A 116 -1.11 4.99 -24.36
C GLY A 116 -2.30 5.14 -23.41
N ARG A 117 -2.43 4.28 -22.41
CA ARG A 117 -3.53 4.29 -21.43
C ARG A 117 -3.18 5.07 -20.16
N LEU A 118 -1.89 5.36 -19.95
CA LEU A 118 -1.34 6.26 -18.94
C LEU A 118 -0.33 7.19 -19.61
N ALA A 119 -0.22 8.42 -19.11
CA ALA A 119 0.74 9.40 -19.63
C ALA A 119 1.30 10.28 -18.50
N GLY A 120 2.30 11.11 -18.85
CA GLY A 120 3.00 11.96 -17.90
C GLY A 120 3.97 11.21 -17.00
N PRO A 121 4.42 11.80 -15.88
CA PRO A 121 5.42 11.19 -15.01
C PRO A 121 4.89 10.04 -14.16
N PHE A 122 3.57 9.96 -13.94
CA PHE A 122 2.93 9.00 -13.05
C PHE A 122 3.32 7.54 -13.33
N PRO A 123 3.11 6.97 -14.55
CA PRO A 123 3.31 5.55 -14.77
C PRO A 123 4.77 5.12 -14.63
N HIS A 124 5.72 5.99 -14.99
CA HIS A 124 7.14 5.70 -14.87
C HIS A 124 7.62 5.79 -13.41
N SER A 125 7.19 6.81 -12.67
CA SER A 125 7.54 6.94 -11.25
C SER A 125 6.96 5.76 -10.47
N ALA A 126 5.64 5.53 -10.53
CA ALA A 126 4.97 4.46 -9.80
C ALA A 126 5.46 3.07 -10.24
N GLY A 127 5.62 2.84 -11.55
CA GLY A 127 6.05 1.55 -12.07
C GLY A 127 7.46 1.16 -11.62
N TRP A 128 8.44 2.04 -11.80
CA TRP A 128 9.82 1.77 -11.39
C TRP A 128 9.99 1.77 -9.88
N GLY A 129 9.32 2.67 -9.15
CA GLY A 129 9.36 2.69 -7.69
C GLY A 129 8.84 1.41 -7.08
N ASP A 130 7.72 0.91 -7.58
CA ASP A 130 7.14 -0.38 -7.18
C ASP A 130 8.09 -1.55 -7.49
N ILE A 131 8.63 -1.62 -8.73
CA ILE A 131 9.58 -2.67 -9.15
C ILE A 131 10.81 -2.66 -8.24
N ILE A 132 11.41 -1.50 -7.99
CA ILE A 132 12.62 -1.40 -7.16
C ILE A 132 12.31 -1.78 -5.72
N THR A 133 11.20 -1.30 -5.15
CA THR A 133 10.79 -1.64 -3.78
C THR A 133 10.58 -3.14 -3.62
N GLY A 134 9.86 -3.77 -4.55
CA GLY A 134 9.61 -5.21 -4.53
C GLY A 134 10.88 -6.03 -4.74
N ALA A 135 11.72 -5.65 -5.71
CA ALA A 135 12.97 -6.34 -6.00
C ALA A 135 13.96 -6.27 -4.82
N LEU A 136 14.08 -5.11 -4.17
CA LEU A 136 14.97 -4.93 -3.01
C LEU A 136 14.47 -5.64 -1.74
N ALA A 137 13.18 -5.98 -1.65
CA ALA A 137 12.66 -6.75 -0.53
C ALA A 137 13.31 -8.15 -0.44
N LEU A 138 13.57 -8.79 -1.58
CA LEU A 138 14.14 -10.13 -1.62
C LEU A 138 15.57 -10.20 -1.02
N PRO A 139 16.58 -9.43 -1.46
CA PRO A 139 17.90 -9.45 -0.85
C PRO A 139 17.88 -9.02 0.62
N LEU A 140 16.98 -8.10 0.99
CA LEU A 140 16.83 -7.70 2.39
C LEU A 140 16.39 -8.87 3.27
N LEU A 141 15.49 -9.73 2.80
CA LEU A 141 15.07 -10.95 3.49
C LEU A 141 16.22 -11.99 3.51
N LEU A 142 16.89 -12.21 2.38
CA LEU A 142 17.98 -13.19 2.26
C LEU A 142 19.17 -12.86 3.17
N THR A 143 19.43 -11.59 3.45
CA THR A 143 20.43 -11.15 4.44
C THR A 143 19.99 -11.32 5.89
N GLY A 144 18.80 -11.88 6.13
CA GLY A 144 18.23 -12.13 7.45
C GLY A 144 17.83 -10.87 8.20
N MET A 145 17.56 -9.76 7.50
CA MET A 145 17.08 -8.50 8.09
C MET A 145 18.01 -7.94 9.20
N ARG A 146 19.33 -8.16 9.06
CA ARG A 146 20.31 -7.86 10.13
C ARG A 146 20.56 -6.37 10.33
N SER A 147 20.41 -5.56 9.28
CA SER A 147 20.69 -4.12 9.33
C SER A 147 19.43 -3.31 9.50
N THR A 148 19.23 -2.71 10.67
CA THR A 148 18.15 -1.76 10.94
C THR A 148 18.19 -0.56 9.99
N ALA A 149 19.39 -0.09 9.61
CA ALA A 149 19.55 1.03 8.67
C ALA A 149 19.07 0.66 7.27
N LEU A 150 19.38 -0.55 6.77
CA LEU A 150 18.90 -1.01 5.46
C LEU A 150 17.38 -1.20 5.46
N ILE A 151 16.81 -1.74 6.55
CA ILE A 151 15.35 -1.85 6.71
C ILE A 151 14.72 -0.45 6.67
N ALA A 152 15.28 0.52 7.40
CA ALA A 152 14.77 1.88 7.44
C ALA A 152 14.87 2.57 6.08
N ALA A 153 16.00 2.43 5.38
CA ALA A 153 16.21 3.01 4.05
C ALA A 153 15.25 2.42 3.01
N TRP A 154 15.10 1.09 2.98
CA TRP A 154 14.14 0.40 2.12
C TRP A 154 12.69 0.85 2.42
N ASN A 155 12.35 0.94 3.70
CA ASN A 155 11.01 1.34 4.12
C ASN A 155 10.69 2.80 3.77
N LEU A 156 11.68 3.69 3.92
CA LEU A 156 11.56 5.09 3.52
C LEU A 156 11.39 5.21 2.01
N PHE A 157 12.20 4.50 1.23
CA PHE A 157 12.09 4.48 -0.23
C PHE A 157 10.71 3.99 -0.67
N GLY A 158 10.24 2.84 -0.16
CA GLY A 158 8.95 2.27 -0.55
C GLY A 158 7.75 3.14 -0.15
N LEU A 159 7.83 3.84 1.01
CA LEU A 159 6.78 4.79 1.39
C LEU A 159 6.83 6.05 0.52
N ALA A 160 8.02 6.59 0.27
CA ALA A 160 8.19 7.78 -0.57
C ALA A 160 7.69 7.54 -2.00
N ASP A 161 7.96 6.35 -2.55
CA ASP A 161 7.44 5.94 -3.84
C ASP A 161 5.90 5.97 -3.89
N LEU A 162 5.21 5.38 -2.89
CA LEU A 162 3.74 5.40 -2.81
C LEU A 162 3.19 6.83 -2.70
N VAL A 163 3.84 7.70 -1.92
CA VAL A 163 3.46 9.11 -1.80
C VAL A 163 3.62 9.84 -3.13
N LEU A 164 4.74 9.62 -3.84
CA LEU A 164 4.99 10.21 -5.15
C LEU A 164 4.01 9.67 -6.21
N ALA A 165 3.68 8.36 -6.16
CA ALA A 165 2.70 7.77 -7.04
C ALA A 165 1.31 8.42 -6.87
N ILE A 166 0.87 8.65 -5.63
CA ILE A 166 -0.38 9.38 -5.35
C ILE A 166 -0.28 10.82 -5.89
N ALA A 167 0.79 11.52 -5.55
CA ALA A 167 0.98 12.92 -5.96
C ALA A 167 0.94 13.06 -7.48
N PHE A 168 1.77 12.30 -8.21
CA PHE A 168 1.80 12.34 -9.66
C PHE A 168 0.49 11.84 -10.30
N GLY A 169 -0.16 10.83 -9.70
CA GLY A 169 -1.46 10.36 -10.15
C GLY A 169 -2.53 11.46 -10.08
N VAL A 170 -2.59 12.20 -8.97
CA VAL A 170 -3.51 13.34 -8.79
C VAL A 170 -3.14 14.49 -9.71
N MET A 171 -1.85 14.84 -9.82
CA MET A 171 -1.36 15.92 -10.67
C MET A 171 -1.50 15.62 -12.18
N SER A 172 -1.66 14.35 -12.57
CA SER A 172 -1.94 13.92 -13.95
C SER A 172 -3.43 13.70 -14.22
N GLY A 173 -4.31 13.92 -13.22
CA GLY A 173 -5.76 13.73 -13.36
C GLY A 173 -6.39 14.78 -14.27
N GLN A 174 -6.91 14.36 -15.43
CA GLN A 174 -7.48 15.26 -16.44
C GLN A 174 -8.68 16.04 -15.91
N GLY A 175 -8.68 17.36 -16.13
CA GLY A 175 -9.77 18.25 -15.71
C GLY A 175 -9.87 18.48 -14.20
N SER A 176 -8.92 18.00 -13.42
CA SER A 176 -8.81 18.24 -11.98
C SER A 176 -8.28 19.65 -11.69
N PRO A 177 -8.78 20.34 -10.64
CA PRO A 177 -8.18 21.60 -10.18
C PRO A 177 -6.74 21.43 -9.67
N LEU A 178 -6.30 20.20 -9.41
CA LEU A 178 -4.92 19.85 -8.99
C LEU A 178 -4.06 19.36 -10.17
N GLN A 179 -4.55 19.46 -11.40
CA GLN A 179 -3.80 19.03 -12.58
C GLN A 179 -2.59 19.95 -12.83
N VAL A 180 -1.43 19.32 -12.95
CA VAL A 180 -0.14 19.97 -13.28
C VAL A 180 0.41 19.42 -14.60
N PHE A 181 0.25 18.11 -14.83
CA PHE A 181 0.70 17.43 -16.04
C PHE A 181 -0.47 17.26 -17.00
N HIS A 182 -0.30 17.78 -18.22
CA HIS A 182 -1.38 17.87 -19.21
C HIS A 182 -1.31 16.80 -20.31
N ASP A 183 -0.35 15.86 -20.19
CA ASP A 183 -0.23 14.75 -21.14
C ASP A 183 -1.45 13.84 -21.04
N ALA A 184 -2.24 13.76 -22.11
CA ALA A 184 -3.40 12.88 -22.15
C ALA A 184 -2.98 11.42 -22.47
N PRO A 185 -3.60 10.43 -21.83
CA PRO A 185 -4.77 10.48 -20.95
C PRO A 185 -4.45 10.70 -19.46
N GLY A 186 -3.21 11.05 -19.08
CA GLY A 186 -2.79 11.22 -17.70
C GLY A 186 -2.95 9.93 -16.88
N SER A 187 -3.58 10.04 -15.72
CA SER A 187 -3.84 8.92 -14.81
C SER A 187 -5.24 8.30 -14.95
N ALA A 188 -5.98 8.57 -16.03
CA ALA A 188 -7.39 8.20 -16.19
C ALA A 188 -7.66 6.69 -16.01
N ALA A 189 -6.74 5.82 -16.44
CA ALA A 189 -6.89 4.39 -16.23
C ALA A 189 -7.00 4.01 -14.74
N MET A 190 -6.37 4.75 -13.83
CA MET A 190 -6.42 4.50 -12.38
C MET A 190 -7.77 4.86 -11.74
N GLN A 191 -8.68 5.47 -12.49
CA GLN A 191 -10.02 5.84 -12.06
C GLN A 191 -11.08 4.81 -12.47
N THR A 192 -10.69 3.79 -13.21
CA THR A 192 -11.57 2.75 -13.76
C THR A 192 -11.14 1.36 -13.32
N LEU A 193 -12.08 0.44 -13.22
CA LEU A 193 -11.78 -0.97 -12.90
C LEU A 193 -11.03 -1.65 -14.06
N PRO A 194 -10.12 -2.55 -13.75
CA PRO A 194 -9.69 -3.01 -12.42
C PRO A 194 -8.63 -2.13 -11.75
N TRP A 195 -8.06 -1.18 -12.46
CA TRP A 195 -6.89 -0.39 -12.02
C TRP A 195 -7.19 0.53 -10.85
N ALA A 196 -8.46 0.92 -10.67
CA ALA A 196 -8.89 1.73 -9.53
C ALA A 196 -8.63 1.06 -8.17
N PHE A 197 -8.55 -0.28 -8.09
CA PHE A 197 -8.17 -0.98 -6.88
C PHE A 197 -6.75 -0.66 -6.41
N VAL A 198 -5.86 -0.25 -7.32
CA VAL A 198 -4.50 0.10 -6.93
C VAL A 198 -4.50 1.30 -5.98
N PRO A 199 -4.97 2.50 -6.38
CA PRO A 199 -4.96 3.65 -5.48
C PRO A 199 -5.95 3.53 -4.32
N THR A 200 -7.08 2.83 -4.48
CA THR A 200 -8.14 2.84 -3.46
C THR A 200 -8.01 1.75 -2.40
N VAL A 201 -7.31 0.65 -2.70
CA VAL A 201 -7.17 -0.49 -1.80
C VAL A 201 -5.70 -0.85 -1.55
N LEU A 202 -4.92 -1.12 -2.60
CA LEU A 202 -3.56 -1.64 -2.47
C LEU A 202 -2.59 -0.61 -1.91
N VAL A 203 -2.58 0.60 -2.45
CA VAL A 203 -1.69 1.69 -1.99
C VAL A 203 -1.91 2.02 -0.51
N PRO A 204 -3.15 2.23 -0.02
CA PRO A 204 -3.39 2.44 1.41
C PRO A 204 -2.90 1.30 2.30
N ILE A 205 -3.12 0.04 1.89
CA ILE A 205 -2.64 -1.12 2.66
C ILE A 205 -1.11 -1.08 2.77
N TRP A 206 -0.38 -0.89 1.66
CA TRP A 206 1.08 -0.81 1.71
C TRP A 206 1.59 0.39 2.51
N MET A 207 0.95 1.55 2.41
CA MET A 207 1.31 2.72 3.23
C MET A 207 1.14 2.43 4.72
N ILE A 208 0.05 1.78 5.12
CA ILE A 208 -0.18 1.36 6.52
C ILE A 208 0.93 0.40 6.97
N LEU A 209 1.30 -0.58 6.14
CA LEU A 209 2.35 -1.55 6.45
C LEU A 209 3.72 -0.88 6.59
N HIS A 210 4.07 0.08 5.72
CA HIS A 210 5.28 0.90 5.88
C HIS A 210 5.25 1.72 7.17
N GLY A 211 4.09 2.28 7.53
CA GLY A 211 3.87 2.97 8.81
C GLY A 211 4.11 2.06 10.02
N ILE A 212 3.65 0.81 9.96
CA ILE A 212 3.89 -0.19 11.01
C ILE A 212 5.39 -0.48 11.16
N VAL A 213 6.14 -0.64 10.06
CA VAL A 213 7.60 -0.85 10.13
C VAL A 213 8.28 0.34 10.80
N PHE A 214 7.93 1.58 10.48
CA PHE A 214 8.49 2.75 11.17
C PHE A 214 8.16 2.76 12.67
N ALA A 215 6.94 2.40 13.04
CA ALA A 215 6.54 2.29 14.43
C ALA A 215 7.36 1.21 15.18
N GLN A 216 7.57 0.05 14.57
CA GLN A 216 8.41 -1.02 15.11
C GLN A 216 9.88 -0.59 15.28
N LEU A 217 10.46 0.08 14.27
CA LEU A 217 11.82 0.61 14.33
C LEU A 217 11.97 1.65 15.45
N ARG A 218 10.98 2.53 15.61
CA ARG A 218 10.95 3.52 16.69
C ARG A 218 10.91 2.87 18.08
N VAL A 219 10.12 1.80 18.25
CA VAL A 219 10.04 1.06 19.52
C VAL A 219 11.39 0.41 19.83
N ARG A 220 12.02 -0.27 18.85
CA ARG A 220 13.35 -0.89 19.02
C ARG A 220 14.43 0.13 19.38
N TYR A 221 14.45 1.27 18.70
CA TYR A 221 15.40 2.35 18.98
C TYR A 221 15.25 2.89 20.40
N ARG A 222 14.02 3.14 20.86
CA ARG A 222 13.73 3.60 22.21
C ARG A 222 14.14 2.59 23.28
N ALA A 223 13.94 1.30 23.06
CA ALA A 223 14.36 0.24 23.96
C ALA A 223 15.90 0.21 24.08
N HIS A 224 16.60 0.33 22.96
CA HIS A 224 18.07 0.38 22.92
C HIS A 224 18.63 1.59 23.70
N VAL A 225 18.09 2.79 23.49
CA VAL A 225 18.51 4.03 24.17
C VAL A 225 18.25 3.97 25.69
N ARG A 226 17.19 3.25 26.11
CA ARG A 226 16.86 3.09 27.54
C ARG A 226 17.60 1.96 28.23
N GLY A 227 18.54 1.26 27.57
CA GLY A 227 19.29 0.15 28.11
C GLY A 227 18.45 -1.10 28.45
N VAL A 228 17.20 -1.16 27.98
CA VAL A 228 16.34 -2.32 28.16
C VAL A 228 16.65 -3.33 27.05
N SER A 229 17.54 -4.31 27.36
CA SER A 229 17.71 -5.46 26.47
C SER A 229 16.39 -6.20 26.33
N PRO A 230 15.95 -6.55 25.10
CA PRO A 230 14.82 -7.43 24.94
C PRO A 230 15.18 -8.79 25.57
N SER A 231 14.50 -9.12 26.67
CA SER A 231 14.62 -10.46 27.24
C SER A 231 14.13 -11.46 26.17
N VAL A 232 15.05 -12.22 25.60
CA VAL A 232 14.75 -13.42 24.83
C VAL A 232 14.09 -14.39 25.80
N ARG A 233 12.76 -14.46 25.83
CA ARG A 233 12.07 -15.62 26.41
C ARG A 233 12.40 -16.79 25.50
N ALA A 234 13.29 -17.66 25.98
CA ALA A 234 13.44 -18.98 25.41
C ALA A 234 12.08 -19.71 25.53
N PRO A 235 11.64 -20.39 24.47
CA PRO A 235 10.48 -21.27 24.57
C PRO A 235 10.83 -22.43 25.50
N GLY A 236 10.07 -22.55 26.59
CA GLY A 236 10.03 -23.75 27.41
C GLY A 236 9.13 -24.78 26.77
#